data_81d3a5d655feb7b425f0155645a37392
#
_entry.id   81d3a5d655feb7b425f0155645a37392
#
_cell.length_a   1.000
_cell.length_b   1.000
_cell.length_c   1.000
_cell.angle_alpha   90.00
_cell.angle_beta   90.00
_cell.angle_gamma   90.00
#
_symmetry.space_group_name_H-M   'P 1'
#
loop_
_entity.id
_entity.type
_entity.pdbx_description
1 polymer ?
#
loop_
_entity_poly.entity_id
_entity_poly.type
_entity_poly.pdbx_seq_one_letter_code
_entity_poly.pdbx_strand_id
1 'polypeptide(L)'
;MKKIFILLFMFSFFSKVIAGNSGTAYDYEFNSIDGDLIKLSQYRGKVIVVVNVASRCGYTPQYEDLQTLWSEYKSKNLVVLGIPTNNFRQEPGSNKEIKNFCETNFGITFPMTEKISVVGNNSHPFYKWARKDYGISAIPKWNFHKIIIGKDGKVAETFSSITKPSSKKFIKVIENLI
;
A
#
# COMPACT_ATOMS: atom_id res chain seq x y z
N MET A 1 -36.95 -61.83 22.98
CA MET A 1 -36.21 -60.65 23.39
C MET A 1 -35.62 -59.99 22.18
N LYS A 2 -36.27 -58.90 21.65
CA LYS A 2 -35.84 -58.17 20.44
C LYS A 2 -34.89 -57.07 20.90
N LYS A 3 -33.62 -57.13 20.45
CA LYS A 3 -32.63 -56.06 20.63
C LYS A 3 -32.83 -54.98 19.59
N ILE A 4 -33.23 -53.78 20.03
CA ILE A 4 -33.35 -52.60 19.20
C ILE A 4 -31.93 -51.96 19.13
N PHE A 5 -31.36 -51.92 17.94
CA PHE A 5 -30.13 -51.16 17.63
C PHE A 5 -30.53 -49.74 17.28
N ILE A 6 -30.22 -48.79 18.18
CA ILE A 6 -30.39 -47.36 17.91
C ILE A 6 -29.11 -46.90 17.19
N LEU A 7 -29.24 -46.59 15.89
CA LEU A 7 -28.17 -46.01 15.08
C LEU A 7 -28.14 -44.49 15.31
N LEU A 8 -27.14 -44.03 16.07
CA LEU A 8 -26.96 -42.61 16.32
C LEU A 8 -26.29 -41.98 15.09
N PHE A 9 -27.07 -41.21 14.28
CA PHE A 9 -26.57 -40.42 13.17
C PHE A 9 -25.95 -39.14 13.73
N MET A 10 -24.62 -39.10 13.86
CA MET A 10 -23.91 -37.84 14.13
C MET A 10 -23.92 -36.93 12.88
N PHE A 11 -24.80 -35.93 12.90
CA PHE A 11 -24.79 -34.83 11.93
C PHE A 11 -23.58 -33.91 12.27
N SER A 12 -22.48 -34.06 11.53
CA SER A 12 -21.35 -33.15 11.60
C SER A 12 -21.73 -31.86 10.86
N PHE A 13 -22.07 -30.83 11.63
CA PHE A 13 -22.22 -29.46 11.10
C PHE A 13 -20.82 -28.93 10.73
N PHE A 14 -20.44 -29.07 9.47
CA PHE A 14 -19.35 -28.28 8.88
C PHE A 14 -19.82 -26.83 8.78
N SER A 15 -19.53 -26.03 9.79
CA SER A 15 -19.61 -24.55 9.66
C SER A 15 -18.59 -24.12 8.60
N LYS A 16 -19.06 -23.82 7.38
CA LYS A 16 -18.30 -23.06 6.40
C LYS A 16 -18.00 -21.71 7.06
N VAL A 17 -16.75 -21.53 7.50
CA VAL A 17 -16.20 -20.20 7.78
C VAL A 17 -16.20 -19.46 6.45
N ILE A 18 -17.21 -18.61 6.25
CA ILE A 18 -17.21 -17.63 5.17
C ILE A 18 -16.08 -16.67 5.50
N ALA A 19 -14.91 -16.87 4.90
CA ALA A 19 -13.87 -15.86 4.89
C ALA A 19 -14.49 -14.58 4.33
N GLY A 20 -14.75 -13.61 5.22
CA GLY A 20 -15.34 -12.35 4.83
C GLY A 20 -14.46 -11.74 3.74
N ASN A 21 -15.01 -11.49 2.56
CA ASN A 21 -14.30 -10.89 1.43
C ASN A 21 -13.83 -9.49 1.88
N SER A 22 -12.57 -9.37 2.29
CA SER A 22 -12.00 -8.12 2.83
C SER A 22 -11.78 -7.05 1.76
N GLY A 23 -12.48 -7.12 0.61
CA GLY A 23 -12.28 -6.19 -0.49
C GLY A 23 -10.86 -6.27 -1.08
N THR A 24 -10.51 -5.32 -1.90
CA THR A 24 -9.17 -5.18 -2.49
C THR A 24 -8.70 -3.73 -2.41
N ALA A 25 -7.44 -3.45 -2.69
CA ALA A 25 -6.92 -2.09 -2.83
C ALA A 25 -7.70 -1.29 -3.89
N TYR A 26 -8.29 -1.97 -4.87
CA TYR A 26 -9.04 -1.35 -5.97
C TYR A 26 -10.37 -0.68 -5.54
N ASP A 27 -10.80 -0.92 -4.31
CA ASP A 27 -12.01 -0.31 -3.74
C ASP A 27 -11.73 1.10 -3.15
N TYR A 28 -10.45 1.56 -3.23
CA TYR A 28 -10.02 2.83 -2.65
C TYR A 28 -9.57 3.82 -3.71
N GLU A 29 -9.73 5.10 -3.38
CA GLU A 29 -9.34 6.24 -4.20
C GLU A 29 -8.71 7.33 -3.34
N PHE A 30 -7.93 8.21 -3.95
CA PHE A 30 -7.26 9.33 -3.31
C PHE A 30 -7.43 10.59 -4.14
N ASN A 31 -7.41 11.75 -3.53
CA ASN A 31 -7.19 12.98 -4.28
C ASN A 31 -5.71 13.08 -4.65
N SER A 32 -5.43 13.39 -5.90
CA SER A 32 -4.10 13.71 -6.40
C SER A 32 -3.59 15.01 -5.76
N ILE A 33 -2.29 15.18 -5.69
CA ILE A 33 -1.66 16.44 -5.27
C ILE A 33 -2.03 17.62 -6.19
N ASP A 34 -2.49 17.33 -7.41
CA ASP A 34 -2.98 18.28 -8.41
C ASP A 34 -4.50 18.51 -8.35
N GLY A 35 -5.21 17.78 -7.50
CA GLY A 35 -6.66 17.88 -7.31
C GLY A 35 -7.50 16.87 -8.08
N ASP A 36 -6.91 16.08 -8.99
CA ASP A 36 -7.62 15.02 -9.70
C ASP A 36 -7.87 13.80 -8.81
N LEU A 37 -8.79 12.93 -9.21
CA LEU A 37 -9.09 11.71 -8.49
C LEU A 37 -8.23 10.55 -8.97
N ILE A 38 -7.48 9.91 -8.07
CA ILE A 38 -6.69 8.69 -8.30
C ILE A 38 -7.48 7.49 -7.78
N LYS A 39 -8.15 6.74 -8.66
CA LYS A 39 -8.82 5.48 -8.31
C LYS A 39 -7.82 4.34 -8.44
N LEU A 40 -7.58 3.57 -7.38
CA LEU A 40 -6.67 2.41 -7.47
C LEU A 40 -7.18 1.35 -8.45
N SER A 41 -8.48 1.33 -8.74
CA SER A 41 -9.09 0.44 -9.75
C SER A 41 -8.54 0.65 -11.17
N GLN A 42 -8.02 1.83 -11.51
CA GLN A 42 -7.36 2.11 -12.82
C GLN A 42 -6.03 1.36 -12.98
N TYR A 43 -5.48 0.86 -11.89
CA TYR A 43 -4.21 0.10 -11.86
C TYR A 43 -4.43 -1.41 -11.75
N ARG A 44 -5.64 -1.93 -12.06
CA ARG A 44 -5.88 -3.38 -12.06
C ARG A 44 -4.89 -4.12 -12.94
N GLY A 45 -4.39 -5.26 -12.44
CA GLY A 45 -3.37 -6.07 -13.13
C GLY A 45 -1.95 -5.51 -13.06
N LYS A 46 -1.75 -4.37 -12.35
CA LYS A 46 -0.42 -3.82 -12.07
C LYS A 46 -0.03 -4.04 -10.62
N VAL A 47 1.26 -4.10 -10.37
CA VAL A 47 1.84 -4.04 -9.02
C VAL A 47 1.90 -2.57 -8.61
N ILE A 48 1.44 -2.26 -7.38
CA ILE A 48 1.43 -0.88 -6.88
C ILE A 48 2.32 -0.79 -5.64
N VAL A 49 3.34 0.05 -5.68
CA VAL A 49 4.16 0.44 -4.52
C VAL A 49 3.54 1.68 -3.90
N VAL A 50 2.78 1.50 -2.83
CA VAL A 50 2.23 2.60 -2.04
C VAL A 50 3.26 2.97 -0.97
N VAL A 51 3.73 4.22 -0.95
CA VAL A 51 4.76 4.67 -0.03
C VAL A 51 4.36 6.00 0.62
N ASN A 52 4.34 6.04 1.96
CA ASN A 52 4.12 7.30 2.67
C ASN A 52 5.41 8.10 2.77
N VAL A 53 5.37 9.35 2.36
CA VAL A 53 6.55 10.19 2.13
C VAL A 53 6.52 11.48 2.94
N ALA A 54 7.69 12.12 3.10
CA ALA A 54 7.84 13.42 3.73
C ALA A 54 9.09 14.13 3.26
N SER A 55 9.03 15.47 3.15
CA SER A 55 10.10 16.33 2.61
C SER A 55 11.25 16.59 3.60
N ARG A 56 11.00 16.45 4.93
CA ARG A 56 11.98 16.77 5.98
C ARG A 56 12.39 15.56 6.81
N CYS A 57 12.56 14.42 6.17
CA CYS A 57 12.87 13.14 6.80
C CYS A 57 14.32 12.73 6.48
N GLY A 58 14.99 12.05 7.39
CA GLY A 58 16.29 11.44 7.09
C GLY A 58 16.26 10.40 5.98
N TYR A 59 15.07 9.87 5.66
CA TYR A 59 14.86 8.95 4.54
C TYR A 59 14.44 9.62 3.23
N THR A 60 14.30 10.96 3.19
CA THR A 60 13.90 11.72 1.98
C THR A 60 14.76 11.41 0.74
N PRO A 61 16.08 11.10 0.84
CA PRO A 61 16.86 10.66 -0.32
C PRO A 61 16.31 9.40 -1.02
N GLN A 62 15.44 8.61 -0.39
CA GLN A 62 14.79 7.47 -1.06
C GLN A 62 13.82 7.89 -2.19
N TYR A 63 13.50 9.17 -2.34
CA TYR A 63 12.78 9.66 -3.51
C TYR A 63 13.54 9.37 -4.82
N GLU A 64 14.87 9.47 -4.82
CA GLU A 64 15.71 9.13 -5.98
C GLU A 64 15.54 7.65 -6.38
N ASP A 65 15.61 6.75 -5.39
CA ASP A 65 15.41 5.31 -5.62
C ASP A 65 13.99 5.01 -6.13
N LEU A 66 12.97 5.70 -5.60
CA LEU A 66 11.57 5.53 -6.04
C LEU A 66 11.37 6.04 -7.46
N GLN A 67 11.97 7.18 -7.82
CA GLN A 67 11.91 7.72 -9.16
C GLN A 67 12.62 6.82 -10.17
N THR A 68 13.78 6.28 -9.81
CA THR A 68 14.49 5.29 -10.62
C THR A 68 13.63 4.04 -10.83
N LEU A 69 13.09 3.48 -9.76
CA LEU A 69 12.18 2.33 -9.83
C LEU A 69 10.99 2.59 -10.76
N TRP A 70 10.35 3.76 -10.61
CA TRP A 70 9.25 4.17 -11.49
C TRP A 70 9.68 4.26 -12.94
N SER A 71 10.79 4.90 -13.23
CA SER A 71 11.30 5.09 -14.59
C SER A 71 11.62 3.76 -15.29
N GLU A 72 12.18 2.79 -14.57
CA GLU A 72 12.59 1.49 -15.11
C GLU A 72 11.42 0.49 -15.27
N TYR A 73 10.40 0.57 -14.41
CA TYR A 73 9.37 -0.46 -14.34
C TYR A 73 7.95 0.00 -14.70
N LYS A 74 7.70 1.31 -14.93
CA LYS A 74 6.36 1.81 -15.31
C LYS A 74 5.78 1.15 -16.57
N SER A 75 6.63 0.82 -17.55
CA SER A 75 6.25 0.08 -18.76
C SER A 75 6.09 -1.43 -18.54
N LYS A 76 6.49 -1.94 -17.37
CA LYS A 76 6.46 -3.35 -16.98
C LYS A 76 5.37 -3.63 -15.93
N ASN A 77 4.27 -2.90 -15.97
CA ASN A 77 3.13 -3.06 -15.05
C ASN A 77 3.43 -2.72 -13.57
N LEU A 78 4.34 -1.79 -13.29
CA LEU A 78 4.54 -1.21 -11.96
C LEU A 78 3.93 0.19 -11.88
N VAL A 79 3.36 0.51 -10.74
CA VAL A 79 2.98 1.87 -10.33
C VAL A 79 3.67 2.20 -9.01
N VAL A 80 4.25 3.38 -8.90
CA VAL A 80 4.65 3.97 -7.62
C VAL A 80 3.63 5.05 -7.27
N LEU A 81 3.09 5.03 -6.06
CA LEU A 81 2.15 6.02 -5.54
C LEU A 81 2.71 6.63 -4.26
N GLY A 82 3.12 7.89 -4.33
CA GLY A 82 3.61 8.65 -3.18
C GLY A 82 2.46 9.26 -2.38
N ILE A 83 2.49 9.07 -1.07
CA ILE A 83 1.45 9.58 -0.15
C ILE A 83 2.08 10.50 0.88
N PRO A 84 2.09 11.81 0.67
CA PRO A 84 2.59 12.78 1.65
C PRO A 84 1.82 12.69 2.96
N THR A 85 2.55 12.70 4.09
CA THR A 85 1.91 12.66 5.41
C THR A 85 2.70 13.45 6.46
N ASN A 86 1.98 14.18 7.32
CA ASN A 86 2.56 14.85 8.48
C ASN A 86 2.35 14.08 9.79
N ASN A 87 1.93 12.81 9.74
CA ASN A 87 1.75 12.01 10.96
C ASN A 87 3.02 11.89 11.80
N PHE A 88 4.19 11.97 11.17
CA PHE A 88 5.50 11.90 11.82
C PHE A 88 6.18 13.27 11.94
N ARG A 89 5.42 14.37 11.77
CA ARG A 89 5.85 15.77 11.94
C ARG A 89 7.01 16.20 11.02
N GLN A 90 7.10 15.60 9.83
CA GLN A 90 8.17 15.85 8.87
C GLN A 90 7.67 16.30 7.48
N GLU A 91 6.37 16.63 7.37
CA GLU A 91 5.75 17.16 6.14
C GLU A 91 4.83 18.36 6.45
N PRO A 92 5.39 19.51 6.87
CA PRO A 92 4.59 20.65 7.27
C PRO A 92 4.00 21.45 6.09
N GLY A 93 4.55 21.30 4.90
CA GLY A 93 4.18 22.07 3.70
C GLY A 93 2.73 21.86 3.24
N SER A 94 2.23 22.79 2.45
CA SER A 94 1.01 22.66 1.66
C SER A 94 1.24 21.67 0.50
N ASN A 95 0.16 21.16 -0.13
CA ASN A 95 0.27 20.28 -1.30
C ASN A 95 1.12 20.92 -2.42
N LYS A 96 0.96 22.23 -2.67
CA LYS A 96 1.75 22.96 -3.67
C LYS A 96 3.25 22.99 -3.33
N GLU A 97 3.60 23.23 -2.06
CA GLU A 97 4.99 23.25 -1.61
C GLU A 97 5.61 21.84 -1.69
N ILE A 98 4.87 20.81 -1.31
CA ILE A 98 5.29 19.40 -1.40
C ILE A 98 5.56 19.02 -2.87
N LYS A 99 4.61 19.32 -3.76
CA LYS A 99 4.78 19.06 -5.19
C LYS A 99 6.02 19.73 -5.75
N ASN A 100 6.15 21.03 -5.52
CA ASN A 100 7.32 21.81 -5.98
C ASN A 100 8.64 21.24 -5.43
N PHE A 101 8.67 20.88 -4.15
CA PHE A 101 9.83 20.25 -3.54
C PHE A 101 10.21 18.93 -4.23
N CYS A 102 9.25 18.04 -4.47
CA CYS A 102 9.47 16.74 -5.08
C CYS A 102 9.94 16.86 -6.54
N GLU A 103 9.30 17.73 -7.32
CA GLU A 103 9.67 17.96 -8.73
C GLU A 103 11.03 18.63 -8.85
N THR A 104 11.30 19.69 -8.08
CA THR A 104 12.55 20.47 -8.21
C THR A 104 13.77 19.70 -7.69
N ASN A 105 13.65 18.97 -6.56
CA ASN A 105 14.82 18.35 -5.94
C ASN A 105 15.07 16.91 -6.40
N PHE A 106 14.01 16.20 -6.86
CA PHE A 106 14.08 14.76 -7.17
C PHE A 106 13.53 14.41 -8.55
N GLY A 107 13.02 15.39 -9.32
CA GLY A 107 12.42 15.13 -10.62
C GLY A 107 11.27 14.12 -10.59
N ILE A 108 10.47 14.11 -9.52
CA ILE A 108 9.41 13.12 -9.32
C ILE A 108 8.36 13.25 -10.42
N THR A 109 8.07 12.11 -11.07
CA THR A 109 7.05 11.98 -12.11
C THR A 109 6.03 10.87 -11.84
N PHE A 110 6.20 10.12 -10.77
CA PHE A 110 5.19 9.15 -10.36
C PHE A 110 4.00 9.86 -9.67
N PRO A 111 2.80 9.26 -9.70
CA PRO A 111 1.61 9.81 -9.07
C PRO A 111 1.81 10.09 -7.58
N MET A 112 1.37 11.25 -7.12
CA MET A 112 1.35 11.63 -5.71
C MET A 112 -0.06 12.04 -5.29
N THR A 113 -0.45 11.69 -4.06
CA THR A 113 -1.71 12.15 -3.48
C THR A 113 -1.54 13.51 -2.81
N GLU A 114 -2.66 14.17 -2.48
CA GLU A 114 -2.64 15.22 -1.47
C GLU A 114 -2.11 14.68 -0.13
N LYS A 115 -1.71 15.59 0.77
CA LYS A 115 -1.26 15.23 2.10
C LYS A 115 -2.40 14.68 2.96
N ILE A 116 -2.28 13.43 3.42
CA ILE A 116 -3.31 12.74 4.19
C ILE A 116 -2.75 12.09 5.47
N SER A 117 -3.66 11.62 6.33
CA SER A 117 -3.30 10.80 7.48
C SER A 117 -3.17 9.32 7.08
N VAL A 118 -2.06 8.68 7.48
CA VAL A 118 -1.74 7.27 7.19
C VAL A 118 -1.81 6.37 8.43
N VAL A 119 -1.88 6.97 9.64
CA VAL A 119 -1.99 6.23 10.92
C VAL A 119 -3.03 6.87 11.84
N GLY A 120 -3.47 6.11 12.86
CA GLY A 120 -4.46 6.55 13.84
C GLY A 120 -5.91 6.44 13.34
N ASN A 121 -6.84 6.95 14.15
CA ASN A 121 -8.28 6.81 13.89
C ASN A 121 -8.73 7.54 12.60
N ASN A 122 -8.05 8.63 12.27
CA ASN A 122 -8.33 9.45 11.08
C ASN A 122 -7.53 9.00 9.84
N SER A 123 -6.85 7.85 9.90
CA SER A 123 -6.13 7.35 8.73
C SER A 123 -7.08 7.05 7.58
N HIS A 124 -6.61 7.31 6.36
CA HIS A 124 -7.35 7.01 5.14
C HIS A 124 -7.83 5.54 5.13
N PRO A 125 -9.05 5.24 4.63
CA PRO A 125 -9.64 3.90 4.65
C PRO A 125 -8.73 2.81 4.05
N PHE A 126 -7.92 3.12 3.04
CA PHE A 126 -6.92 2.23 2.47
C PHE A 126 -5.97 1.65 3.54
N TYR A 127 -5.45 2.47 4.46
CA TYR A 127 -4.53 2.00 5.51
C TYR A 127 -5.23 1.12 6.55
N LYS A 128 -6.51 1.39 6.84
CA LYS A 128 -7.34 0.55 7.72
C LYS A 128 -7.56 -0.82 7.09
N TRP A 129 -7.86 -0.83 5.78
CA TRP A 129 -7.99 -2.06 5.01
C TRP A 129 -6.66 -2.82 4.92
N ALA A 130 -5.56 -2.18 4.55
CA ALA A 130 -4.26 -2.83 4.45
C ALA A 130 -3.85 -3.52 5.76
N ARG A 131 -4.12 -2.87 6.92
CA ARG A 131 -3.95 -3.50 8.23
C ARG A 131 -4.82 -4.74 8.40
N LYS A 132 -6.08 -4.70 7.96
CA LYS A 132 -7.00 -5.84 8.07
C LYS A 132 -6.60 -6.98 7.14
N ASP A 133 -6.12 -6.66 5.94
CA ASP A 133 -5.74 -7.62 4.91
C ASP A 133 -4.40 -8.33 5.21
N TYR A 134 -3.40 -7.58 5.70
CA TYR A 134 -2.02 -8.07 5.89
C TYR A 134 -1.51 -8.07 7.34
N GLY A 135 -2.22 -7.40 8.23
CA GLY A 135 -1.86 -7.33 9.63
C GLY A 135 -1.05 -6.08 10.02
N ILE A 136 -0.42 -6.13 11.20
CA ILE A 136 0.24 -4.98 11.84
C ILE A 136 1.45 -4.44 11.05
N SER A 137 2.07 -5.26 10.22
CA SER A 137 3.21 -4.87 9.38
C SER A 137 2.82 -3.89 8.25
N ALA A 138 1.53 -3.83 7.88
CA ALA A 138 1.02 -2.84 6.93
C ALA A 138 0.78 -1.45 7.54
N ILE A 139 0.98 -1.28 8.86
CA ILE A 139 0.85 0.03 9.52
C ILE A 139 2.18 0.77 9.41
N PRO A 140 2.23 1.96 8.77
CA PRO A 140 3.41 2.79 8.76
C PRO A 140 3.87 3.14 10.18
N LYS A 141 5.11 2.80 10.54
CA LYS A 141 5.74 3.20 11.82
C LYS A 141 6.59 4.45 11.67
N TRP A 142 6.92 4.82 10.45
CA TRP A 142 7.70 5.99 10.09
C TRP A 142 7.46 6.36 8.62
N ASN A 143 8.02 7.50 8.16
CA ASN A 143 8.01 7.87 6.75
C ASN A 143 8.79 6.88 5.89
N PHE A 144 8.45 6.78 4.61
CA PHE A 144 9.04 5.84 3.63
C PHE A 144 8.79 4.36 3.98
N HIS A 145 7.70 4.05 4.68
CA HIS A 145 7.16 2.70 4.74
C HIS A 145 6.48 2.36 3.41
N LYS A 146 6.65 1.14 2.91
CA LYS A 146 6.12 0.69 1.63
C LYS A 146 5.13 -0.45 1.84
N ILE A 147 3.99 -0.35 1.16
CA ILE A 147 2.99 -1.41 1.05
C ILE A 147 2.94 -1.79 -0.43
N ILE A 148 3.22 -3.06 -0.74
CA ILE A 148 3.20 -3.58 -2.11
C ILE A 148 1.87 -4.27 -2.35
N ILE A 149 1.13 -3.79 -3.34
CA ILE A 149 -0.12 -4.39 -3.79
C ILE A 149 0.17 -5.25 -5.01
N GLY A 150 -0.23 -6.51 -4.96
CA GLY A 150 -0.12 -7.44 -6.08
C GLY A 150 -1.16 -7.18 -7.18
N LYS A 151 -1.01 -7.86 -8.31
CA LYS A 151 -1.93 -7.78 -9.46
C LYS A 151 -3.38 -8.17 -9.13
N ASP A 152 -3.58 -8.93 -8.06
CA ASP A 152 -4.89 -9.33 -7.52
C ASP A 152 -5.53 -8.26 -6.62
N GLY A 153 -4.81 -7.17 -6.35
CA GLY A 153 -5.26 -6.08 -5.50
C GLY A 153 -5.14 -6.37 -4.00
N LYS A 154 -4.44 -7.43 -3.60
CA LYS A 154 -4.13 -7.74 -2.20
C LYS A 154 -2.77 -7.19 -1.79
N VAL A 155 -2.55 -7.01 -0.49
CA VAL A 155 -1.21 -6.68 0.00
C VAL A 155 -0.32 -7.91 -0.16
N ALA A 156 0.70 -7.81 -1.02
CA ALA A 156 1.65 -8.88 -1.28
C ALA A 156 2.85 -8.85 -0.31
N GLU A 157 3.33 -7.64 0.06
CA GLU A 157 4.48 -7.49 0.94
C GLU A 157 4.50 -6.09 1.56
N THR A 158 5.23 -5.92 2.66
CA THR A 158 5.49 -4.61 3.28
C THR A 158 6.96 -4.43 3.62
N PHE A 159 7.45 -3.21 3.50
CA PHE A 159 8.83 -2.86 3.86
C PHE A 159 8.87 -1.64 4.76
N SER A 160 9.66 -1.73 5.82
CA SER A 160 9.92 -0.59 6.68
C SER A 160 10.74 0.50 5.97
N SER A 161 10.85 1.66 6.59
CA SER A 161 11.63 2.81 6.12
C SER A 161 13.09 2.48 5.81
N ILE A 162 13.68 1.53 6.55
CA ILE A 162 15.09 1.14 6.42
C ILE A 162 15.39 0.47 5.07
N THR A 163 14.43 -0.29 4.52
CA THR A 163 14.62 -0.99 3.25
C THR A 163 14.53 -0.01 2.09
N LYS A 164 15.66 0.26 1.44
CA LYS A 164 15.71 1.13 0.26
C LYS A 164 15.01 0.50 -0.93
N PRO A 165 14.31 1.30 -1.77
CA PRO A 165 13.70 0.79 -3.02
C PRO A 165 14.73 0.21 -4.00
N SER A 166 15.98 0.67 -3.95
CA SER A 166 17.12 0.15 -4.76
C SER A 166 17.74 -1.14 -4.22
N SER A 167 17.33 -1.62 -3.03
CA SER A 167 17.92 -2.82 -2.44
C SER A 167 17.56 -4.08 -3.23
N LYS A 168 18.51 -5.02 -3.36
CA LYS A 168 18.30 -6.32 -4.04
C LYS A 168 17.06 -7.05 -3.52
N LYS A 169 16.81 -6.99 -2.20
CA LYS A 169 15.64 -7.62 -1.58
C LYS A 169 14.34 -7.00 -2.10
N PHE A 170 14.27 -5.67 -2.19
CA PHE A 170 13.08 -4.97 -2.65
C PHE A 170 12.84 -5.23 -4.15
N ILE A 171 13.87 -5.04 -4.98
CA ILE A 171 13.79 -5.27 -6.44
C ILE A 171 13.36 -6.70 -6.75
N LYS A 172 13.93 -7.71 -6.08
CA LYS A 172 13.54 -9.11 -6.27
C LYS A 172 12.06 -9.36 -6.01
N VAL A 173 11.48 -8.72 -4.99
CA VAL A 173 10.03 -8.85 -4.71
C VAL A 173 9.22 -8.21 -5.84
N ILE A 174 9.61 -7.01 -6.30
CA ILE A 174 8.93 -6.35 -7.42
C ILE A 174 8.99 -7.22 -8.69
N GLU A 175 10.17 -7.71 -9.06
CA GLU A 175 10.36 -8.53 -10.26
C GLU A 175 9.59 -9.85 -10.25
N ASN A 176 9.38 -10.43 -9.08
CA ASN A 176 8.55 -11.64 -8.92
C ASN A 176 7.05 -11.38 -9.06
N LEU A 177 6.60 -10.13 -8.86
CA LEU A 177 5.18 -9.77 -8.86
C LEU A 177 4.71 -9.18 -10.21
N ILE A 178 5.61 -8.53 -10.98
CA ILE A 178 5.29 -7.89 -12.29
C ILE A 178 5.22 -8.88 -13.50
#